data_14a6821e1d0225bce9760bed364430a9
#
_entry.id   14a6821e1d0225bce9760bed364430a9
#
_cell.length_a   1.000
_cell.length_b   1.000
_cell.length_c   1.000
_cell.angle_alpha   90.00
_cell.angle_beta   90.00
_cell.angle_gamma   90.00
#
_symmetry.space_group_name_H-M   'P 1'
#
loop_
_entity.id
_entity.type
_entity.pdbx_description
1 polymer ?
#
loop_
_entity_poly.entity_id
_entity_poly.type
_entity_poly.pdbx_seq_one_letter_code
_entity_poly.pdbx_strand_id
1 'polypeptide(L)'
;MTDLQAFREETKDWLETNCPPEMRKPGDVCWGGRNPQFSHPDQEIWLERMGDKGWTCPTWPAEYGGGGLSKDENKILQEEMSAIGARSPLGSFGIWMLGPALLEFATEEQKKEHLPGIVKGKYWWCQGYSEPGSGSDLASLSTKAVEDGDNYIINGQKIWTSYADRADKIFCLVRTGPQEPKHDGCLLYTSPSPRD
;
A
#
# COMPACT_ATOMS: atom_id res chain seq x y z
N MET A 1 -12.39 30.59 -14.55
CA MET A 1 -12.36 29.12 -14.45
C MET A 1 -12.67 28.75 -13.01
N THR A 2 -13.41 27.69 -12.79
CA THR A 2 -13.52 27.11 -11.44
C THR A 2 -12.19 26.48 -11.05
N ASP A 3 -11.89 26.37 -9.76
CA ASP A 3 -10.65 25.79 -9.25
C ASP A 3 -10.43 24.35 -9.78
N LEU A 4 -11.49 23.54 -9.84
CA LEU A 4 -11.45 22.18 -10.40
C LEU A 4 -11.21 22.15 -11.93
N GLN A 5 -11.60 23.16 -12.68
CA GLN A 5 -11.31 23.18 -14.11
C GLN A 5 -9.85 23.54 -14.37
N ALA A 6 -9.26 24.44 -13.60
CA ALA A 6 -7.83 24.71 -13.66
C ALA A 6 -7.02 23.48 -13.28
N PHE A 7 -7.41 22.76 -12.22
CA PHE A 7 -6.79 21.50 -11.82
C PHE A 7 -6.86 20.44 -12.92
N ARG A 8 -7.99 20.33 -13.64
CA ARG A 8 -8.12 19.39 -14.76
C ARG A 8 -7.12 19.70 -15.89
N GLU A 9 -7.01 20.98 -16.28
CA GLU A 9 -6.09 21.39 -17.34
C GLU A 9 -4.63 21.11 -16.93
N GLU A 10 -4.23 21.47 -15.72
CA GLU A 10 -2.90 21.19 -15.19
C GLU A 10 -2.62 19.66 -15.12
N THR A 11 -3.59 18.89 -14.67
CA THR A 11 -3.48 17.43 -14.58
C THR A 11 -3.30 16.80 -15.95
N LYS A 12 -4.10 17.23 -16.91
CA LYS A 12 -4.00 16.76 -18.30
C LYS A 12 -2.65 17.08 -18.90
N ASP A 13 -2.19 18.32 -18.82
CA ASP A 13 -0.89 18.75 -19.36
C ASP A 13 0.27 17.99 -18.72
N TRP A 14 0.18 17.78 -17.40
CA TRP A 14 1.19 17.02 -16.67
C TRP A 14 1.22 15.56 -17.12
N LEU A 15 0.06 14.90 -17.25
CA LEU A 15 -0.04 13.50 -17.68
C LEU A 15 0.44 13.33 -19.11
N GLU A 16 0.07 14.23 -20.03
CA GLU A 16 0.52 14.20 -21.43
C GLU A 16 2.04 14.31 -21.53
N THR A 17 2.65 15.14 -20.70
CA THR A 17 4.10 15.39 -20.68
C THR A 17 4.87 14.27 -20.00
N ASN A 18 4.32 13.70 -18.92
CA ASN A 18 5.08 12.84 -18.01
C ASN A 18 4.75 11.35 -18.10
N CYS A 19 3.58 10.96 -18.65
CA CYS A 19 3.24 9.57 -18.81
C CYS A 19 3.99 8.97 -20.01
N PRO A 20 4.91 8.01 -19.79
CA PRO A 20 5.65 7.40 -20.89
C PRO A 20 4.73 6.65 -21.86
N PRO A 21 5.09 6.56 -23.16
CA PRO A 21 4.23 5.96 -24.18
C PRO A 21 3.84 4.50 -23.88
N GLU A 22 4.76 3.71 -23.30
CA GLU A 22 4.48 2.31 -22.97
C GLU A 22 3.46 2.19 -21.82
N MET A 23 3.40 3.18 -20.93
CA MET A 23 2.45 3.21 -19.83
C MET A 23 1.02 3.61 -20.24
N ARG A 24 0.83 4.04 -21.50
CA ARG A 24 -0.50 4.32 -22.10
C ARG A 24 -1.09 3.11 -22.84
N LYS A 25 -0.54 1.92 -22.64
CA LYS A 25 -0.99 0.67 -23.24
C LYS A 25 -1.37 -0.34 -22.17
N PRO A 26 -2.22 -1.33 -22.49
CA PRO A 26 -2.44 -2.47 -21.60
C PRO A 26 -1.13 -3.20 -21.25
N GLY A 27 -1.01 -3.68 -20.04
CA GLY A 27 0.17 -4.44 -19.59
C GLY A 27 0.20 -4.58 -18.07
N ASP A 28 1.29 -5.15 -17.57
CA ASP A 28 1.45 -5.44 -16.14
C ASP A 28 1.62 -4.17 -15.31
N VAL A 29 1.17 -4.26 -14.05
CA VAL A 29 1.38 -3.22 -13.05
C VAL A 29 2.59 -3.60 -12.19
N CYS A 30 3.46 -2.63 -11.90
CA CYS A 30 4.57 -2.82 -10.97
C CYS A 30 4.04 -3.01 -9.54
N TRP A 31 4.65 -3.93 -8.78
CA TRP A 31 4.32 -4.16 -7.37
C TRP A 31 5.29 -3.48 -6.40
N GLY A 32 6.31 -2.80 -6.92
CA GLY A 32 7.36 -2.19 -6.12
C GLY A 32 8.30 -3.21 -5.50
N GLY A 33 8.88 -2.87 -4.34
CA GLY A 33 9.78 -3.74 -3.60
C GLY A 33 11.23 -3.26 -3.59
N ARG A 34 12.09 -3.89 -2.79
CA ARG A 34 13.53 -3.61 -2.74
C ARG A 34 14.25 -3.99 -4.04
N ASN A 35 13.74 -5.01 -4.73
CA ASN A 35 14.24 -5.49 -6.01
C ASN A 35 13.08 -5.55 -7.03
N PRO A 36 12.53 -4.40 -7.45
CA PRO A 36 11.36 -4.37 -8.29
C PRO A 36 11.66 -5.01 -9.66
N GLN A 37 10.69 -5.77 -10.16
CA GLN A 37 10.75 -6.35 -11.49
C GLN A 37 9.93 -5.49 -12.43
N PHE A 38 10.60 -4.78 -13.32
CA PHE A 38 9.95 -3.97 -14.36
C PHE A 38 9.92 -4.77 -15.67
N SER A 39 8.75 -4.89 -16.27
CA SER A 39 8.60 -5.49 -17.60
C SER A 39 9.07 -4.54 -18.73
N HIS A 40 9.19 -3.24 -18.42
CA HIS A 40 9.69 -2.22 -19.31
C HIS A 40 10.30 -1.06 -18.49
N PRO A 41 11.37 -0.38 -18.95
CA PRO A 41 11.97 0.76 -18.23
C PRO A 41 10.99 1.91 -17.93
N ASP A 42 10.00 2.11 -18.78
CA ASP A 42 8.96 3.12 -18.59
C ASP A 42 8.14 2.91 -17.32
N GLN A 43 8.06 1.69 -16.78
CA GLN A 43 7.38 1.42 -15.51
C GLN A 43 8.10 2.08 -14.34
N GLU A 44 9.43 2.02 -14.30
CA GLU A 44 10.24 2.68 -13.26
C GLU A 44 10.05 4.19 -13.32
N ILE A 45 10.21 4.76 -14.52
CA ILE A 45 10.04 6.20 -14.76
C ILE A 45 8.63 6.66 -14.32
N TRP A 46 7.61 5.87 -14.66
CA TRP A 46 6.23 6.20 -14.30
C TRP A 46 5.97 6.11 -12.81
N LEU A 47 6.48 5.06 -12.15
CA LEU A 47 6.38 4.90 -10.71
C LEU A 47 7.06 6.06 -9.97
N GLU A 48 8.26 6.46 -10.39
CA GLU A 48 8.98 7.58 -9.79
C GLU A 48 8.20 8.90 -9.94
N ARG A 49 7.78 9.24 -11.16
CA ARG A 49 7.04 10.49 -11.44
C ARG A 49 5.73 10.58 -10.67
N MET A 50 4.94 9.50 -10.67
CA MET A 50 3.69 9.44 -9.93
C MET A 50 3.90 9.45 -8.42
N GLY A 51 4.94 8.75 -7.96
CA GLY A 51 5.34 8.75 -6.55
C GLY A 51 5.83 10.12 -6.07
N ASP A 52 6.54 10.89 -6.91
CA ASP A 52 7.00 12.24 -6.57
C ASP A 52 5.85 13.24 -6.46
N LYS A 53 4.81 13.05 -7.26
CA LYS A 53 3.55 13.79 -7.14
C LYS A 53 2.66 13.31 -5.98
N GLY A 54 2.98 12.18 -5.33
CA GLY A 54 2.11 11.50 -4.38
C GLY A 54 0.88 10.85 -5.02
N TRP A 55 0.84 10.75 -6.35
CA TRP A 55 -0.31 10.27 -7.11
C TRP A 55 -0.41 8.73 -7.21
N THR A 56 0.52 8.00 -6.62
CA THR A 56 0.34 6.58 -6.29
C THR A 56 -0.69 6.39 -5.17
N CYS A 57 -0.81 7.40 -4.28
CA CYS A 57 -1.78 7.50 -3.19
C CYS A 57 -2.40 8.90 -3.17
N PRO A 58 -3.22 9.24 -4.20
CA PRO A 58 -3.59 10.63 -4.47
C PRO A 58 -4.38 11.32 -3.35
N THR A 59 -5.18 10.57 -2.60
CA THR A 59 -6.01 11.12 -1.51
C THR A 59 -5.36 11.06 -0.13
N TRP A 60 -4.16 10.47 -0.01
CA TRP A 60 -3.46 10.41 1.27
C TRP A 60 -2.86 11.78 1.62
N PRO A 61 -2.69 12.09 2.91
CA PRO A 61 -2.10 13.36 3.34
C PRO A 61 -0.71 13.59 2.74
N ALA A 62 -0.47 14.82 2.29
CA ALA A 62 0.80 15.21 1.67
C ALA A 62 1.99 15.08 2.64
N GLU A 63 1.76 15.25 3.93
CA GLU A 63 2.78 15.10 4.98
C GLU A 63 3.38 13.68 5.07
N TYR A 64 2.67 12.66 4.56
CA TYR A 64 3.16 11.29 4.43
C TYR A 64 3.55 10.91 2.99
N GLY A 65 3.65 11.90 2.11
CA GLY A 65 4.03 11.73 0.72
C GLY A 65 2.87 11.43 -0.25
N GLY A 66 1.62 11.44 0.23
CA GLY A 66 0.43 11.34 -0.63
C GLY A 66 0.17 12.62 -1.42
N GLY A 67 -0.79 12.56 -2.35
CA GLY A 67 -1.12 13.69 -3.20
C GLY A 67 -1.92 14.81 -2.51
N GLY A 68 -2.53 14.54 -1.37
CA GLY A 68 -3.38 15.49 -0.64
C GLY A 68 -4.64 15.90 -1.40
N LEU A 69 -5.01 15.15 -2.46
CA LEU A 69 -6.14 15.52 -3.32
C LEU A 69 -7.48 15.30 -2.62
N SER A 70 -8.39 16.21 -2.86
CA SER A 70 -9.80 16.03 -2.54
C SER A 70 -10.41 14.88 -3.37
N LYS A 71 -11.61 14.45 -3.01
CA LYS A 71 -12.35 13.42 -3.76
C LYS A 71 -12.62 13.85 -5.21
N ASP A 72 -12.92 15.12 -5.43
CA ASP A 72 -13.23 15.66 -6.76
C ASP A 72 -11.96 15.77 -7.62
N GLU A 73 -10.85 16.23 -7.06
CA GLU A 73 -9.56 16.26 -7.74
C GLU A 73 -9.06 14.84 -8.07
N ASN A 74 -9.20 13.89 -7.14
CA ASN A 74 -8.85 12.50 -7.43
C ASN A 74 -9.73 11.92 -8.55
N LYS A 75 -11.01 12.25 -8.60
CA LYS A 75 -11.89 11.84 -9.70
C LYS A 75 -11.39 12.39 -11.03
N ILE A 76 -11.00 13.66 -11.07
CA ILE A 76 -10.42 14.30 -12.26
C ILE A 76 -9.14 13.56 -12.67
N LEU A 77 -8.22 13.28 -11.74
CA LEU A 77 -7.00 12.54 -12.03
C LEU A 77 -7.30 11.18 -12.68
N GLN A 78 -8.26 10.42 -12.15
CA GLN A 78 -8.63 9.11 -12.71
C GLN A 78 -9.26 9.24 -14.10
N GLU A 79 -10.09 10.26 -14.34
CA GLU A 79 -10.68 10.56 -15.65
C GLU A 79 -9.60 10.89 -16.69
N GLU A 80 -8.66 11.76 -16.36
CA GLU A 80 -7.58 12.17 -17.28
C GLU A 80 -6.57 11.03 -17.52
N MET A 81 -6.24 10.22 -16.50
CA MET A 81 -5.45 9.00 -16.69
C MET A 81 -6.15 8.03 -17.64
N SER A 82 -7.45 7.83 -17.46
CA SER A 82 -8.26 6.95 -18.34
C SER A 82 -8.31 7.47 -19.77
N ALA A 83 -8.45 8.79 -19.95
CA ALA A 83 -8.53 9.42 -21.27
C ALA A 83 -7.29 9.17 -22.14
N ILE A 84 -6.10 9.13 -21.51
CA ILE A 84 -4.84 8.83 -22.24
C ILE A 84 -4.46 7.34 -22.17
N GLY A 85 -5.28 6.49 -21.57
CA GLY A 85 -5.02 5.06 -21.38
C GLY A 85 -3.88 4.76 -20.39
N ALA A 86 -3.56 5.69 -19.47
CA ALA A 86 -2.48 5.50 -18.51
C ALA A 86 -2.80 4.38 -17.51
N ARG A 87 -1.84 3.46 -17.34
CA ARG A 87 -1.93 2.39 -16.34
C ARG A 87 -1.65 2.93 -14.94
N SER A 88 -2.18 2.23 -13.91
CA SER A 88 -1.77 2.45 -12.54
C SER A 88 -0.25 2.28 -12.42
N PRO A 89 0.46 3.21 -11.74
CA PRO A 89 1.91 3.14 -11.58
C PRO A 89 2.33 2.03 -10.60
N LEU A 90 1.48 1.68 -9.64
CA LEU A 90 1.81 0.78 -8.54
C LEU A 90 0.60 -0.03 -8.09
N GLY A 91 0.75 -1.35 -7.99
CA GLY A 91 -0.12 -2.24 -7.27
C GLY A 91 0.51 -2.62 -5.93
N SER A 92 -0.22 -2.50 -4.83
CA SER A 92 0.36 -2.82 -3.53
C SER A 92 -0.70 -3.06 -2.46
N PHE A 93 -0.57 -4.15 -1.70
CA PHE A 93 -1.34 -4.33 -0.47
C PHE A 93 -1.03 -3.25 0.58
N GLY A 94 0.15 -2.63 0.50
CA GLY A 94 0.46 -1.44 1.28
C GLY A 94 -0.51 -0.30 1.02
N ILE A 95 -0.89 -0.06 -0.25
CA ILE A 95 -1.84 0.99 -0.62
C ILE A 95 -3.29 0.62 -0.26
N TRP A 96 -3.69 -0.63 -0.56
CA TRP A 96 -5.12 -1.00 -0.48
C TRP A 96 -5.55 -1.43 0.90
N MET A 97 -4.63 -1.92 1.75
CA MET A 97 -4.95 -2.56 3.02
C MET A 97 -4.19 -1.96 4.20
N LEU A 98 -2.85 -1.98 4.17
CA LEU A 98 -2.04 -1.54 5.31
C LEU A 98 -2.13 -0.02 5.52
N GLY A 99 -1.97 0.76 4.46
CA GLY A 99 -1.93 2.21 4.55
C GLY A 99 -3.20 2.84 5.13
N PRO A 100 -4.41 2.45 4.67
CA PRO A 100 -5.65 2.90 5.30
C PRO A 100 -5.71 2.59 6.80
N ALA A 101 -5.27 1.41 7.22
CA ALA A 101 -5.22 1.05 8.64
C ALA A 101 -4.19 1.88 9.41
N LEU A 102 -3.01 2.14 8.82
CA LEU A 102 -2.01 3.02 9.43
C LEU A 102 -2.53 4.46 9.57
N LEU A 103 -3.17 5.00 8.54
CA LEU A 103 -3.73 6.35 8.57
C LEU A 103 -4.77 6.53 9.67
N GLU A 104 -5.54 5.50 9.97
CA GLU A 104 -6.62 5.54 10.96
C GLU A 104 -6.13 5.23 12.39
N PHE A 105 -5.28 4.21 12.56
CA PHE A 105 -5.00 3.62 13.88
C PHE A 105 -3.56 3.77 14.35
N ALA A 106 -2.60 4.08 13.47
CA ALA A 106 -1.19 4.11 13.84
C ALA A 106 -0.78 5.40 14.56
N THR A 107 0.31 5.33 15.32
CA THR A 107 0.95 6.53 15.88
C THR A 107 1.59 7.38 14.78
N GLU A 108 1.88 8.63 15.10
CA GLU A 108 2.53 9.54 14.13
C GLU A 108 3.92 9.04 13.70
N GLU A 109 4.65 8.40 14.60
CA GLU A 109 5.95 7.80 14.32
C GLU A 109 5.81 6.66 13.30
N GLN A 110 4.84 5.76 13.51
CA GLN A 110 4.57 4.64 12.59
C GLN A 110 4.09 5.13 11.22
N LYS A 111 3.24 6.15 11.17
CA LYS A 111 2.80 6.77 9.91
C LYS A 111 3.99 7.31 9.12
N LYS A 112 4.86 8.09 9.77
CA LYS A 112 6.07 8.68 9.15
C LYS A 112 7.08 7.62 8.71
N GLU A 113 7.18 6.51 9.42
CA GLU A 113 8.07 5.40 9.07
C GLU A 113 7.58 4.65 7.83
N HIS A 114 6.28 4.33 7.76
CA HIS A 114 5.78 3.38 6.78
C HIS A 114 5.12 4.01 5.56
N LEU A 115 4.28 5.05 5.73
CA LEU A 115 3.47 5.59 4.65
C LEU A 115 4.29 6.15 3.48
N PRO A 116 5.39 6.91 3.68
CA PRO A 116 6.20 7.40 2.57
C PRO A 116 6.82 6.28 1.73
N GLY A 117 7.21 5.17 2.39
CA GLY A 117 7.73 3.99 1.71
C GLY A 117 6.67 3.26 0.87
N ILE A 118 5.41 3.24 1.33
CA ILE A 118 4.27 2.67 0.59
C ILE A 118 3.98 3.53 -0.64
N VAL A 119 3.90 4.85 -0.50
CA VAL A 119 3.68 5.79 -1.60
C VAL A 119 4.72 5.64 -2.72
N LYS A 120 5.98 5.46 -2.34
CA LYS A 120 7.11 5.31 -3.28
C LYS A 120 7.30 3.87 -3.80
N GLY A 121 6.48 2.90 -3.36
CA GLY A 121 6.63 1.51 -3.74
C GLY A 121 7.94 0.86 -3.29
N LYS A 122 8.56 1.34 -2.19
CA LYS A 122 9.86 0.86 -1.71
C LYS A 122 9.85 -0.56 -1.19
N TYR A 123 8.68 -1.06 -0.79
CA TYR A 123 8.52 -2.40 -0.23
C TYR A 123 7.32 -3.10 -0.85
N TRP A 124 7.52 -4.34 -1.24
CA TRP A 124 6.42 -5.24 -1.58
C TRP A 124 5.84 -5.82 -0.29
N TRP A 125 4.56 -5.58 -0.04
CA TRP A 125 3.85 -6.03 1.14
C TRP A 125 3.02 -7.27 0.87
N CYS A 126 3.02 -8.23 1.80
CA CYS A 126 2.05 -9.32 1.83
C CYS A 126 1.24 -9.29 3.12
N GLN A 127 0.08 -9.97 3.11
CA GLN A 127 -0.88 -9.96 4.20
C GLN A 127 -0.91 -11.31 4.92
N GLY A 128 -0.69 -11.30 6.24
CA GLY A 128 -0.77 -12.47 7.09
C GLY A 128 -2.02 -12.43 7.99
N TYR A 129 -3.20 -12.73 7.45
CA TYR A 129 -4.46 -12.73 8.21
C TYR A 129 -4.94 -14.14 8.51
N SER A 130 -5.28 -14.90 7.47
CA SER A 130 -5.87 -16.23 7.59
C SER A 130 -4.94 -17.26 8.24
N GLU A 131 -5.54 -18.19 8.98
CA GLU A 131 -4.87 -19.34 9.59
C GLU A 131 -5.59 -20.64 9.20
N PRO A 132 -4.99 -21.82 9.38
CA PRO A 132 -5.67 -23.09 9.09
C PRO A 132 -7.05 -23.23 9.75
N GLY A 133 -7.22 -22.68 10.96
CA GLY A 133 -8.47 -22.69 11.73
C GLY A 133 -9.25 -21.37 11.71
N SER A 134 -8.80 -20.36 11.00
CA SER A 134 -9.37 -19.00 11.03
C SER A 134 -9.30 -18.34 9.65
N GLY A 135 -10.41 -18.36 8.94
CA GLY A 135 -10.60 -17.71 7.65
C GLY A 135 -11.71 -16.67 7.73
N SER A 136 -12.95 -17.06 7.40
CA SER A 136 -14.12 -16.15 7.48
C SER A 136 -14.39 -15.66 8.91
N ASP A 137 -14.18 -16.51 9.92
CA ASP A 137 -14.13 -16.11 11.33
C ASP A 137 -12.71 -15.68 11.70
N LEU A 138 -12.27 -14.54 11.18
CA LEU A 138 -10.92 -14.01 11.40
C LEU A 138 -10.66 -13.69 12.87
N ALA A 139 -11.68 -13.34 13.64
CA ALA A 139 -11.57 -13.07 15.08
C ALA A 139 -11.13 -14.29 15.90
N SER A 140 -11.23 -15.51 15.33
CA SER A 140 -10.73 -16.75 15.96
C SER A 140 -9.24 -16.99 15.77
N LEU A 141 -8.49 -16.08 15.18
CA LEU A 141 -7.05 -16.24 14.97
C LEU A 141 -6.32 -16.58 16.27
N SER A 142 -5.30 -17.44 16.16
CA SER A 142 -4.57 -17.99 17.30
C SER A 142 -3.05 -17.74 17.27
N THR A 143 -2.51 -17.20 16.18
CA THR A 143 -1.11 -16.76 16.14
C THR A 143 -0.84 -15.79 17.26
N LYS A 144 -0.01 -16.16 18.22
CA LYS A 144 0.26 -15.38 19.43
C LYS A 144 1.44 -14.45 19.23
N ALA A 145 1.33 -13.26 19.83
CA ALA A 145 2.45 -12.37 20.06
C ALA A 145 2.60 -12.14 21.56
N VAL A 146 3.78 -12.39 22.09
CA VAL A 146 4.13 -12.22 23.51
C VAL A 146 5.21 -11.15 23.59
N GLU A 147 5.01 -10.18 24.47
CA GLU A 147 5.98 -9.12 24.73
C GLU A 147 7.30 -9.69 25.27
N ASP A 148 8.41 -9.23 24.72
CA ASP A 148 9.77 -9.55 25.13
C ASP A 148 10.64 -8.27 25.07
N GLY A 149 10.61 -7.48 26.12
CA GLY A 149 11.22 -6.15 26.16
C GLY A 149 10.58 -5.21 25.12
N ASP A 150 11.37 -4.67 24.23
CA ASP A 150 10.92 -3.79 23.14
C ASP A 150 10.45 -4.54 21.89
N ASN A 151 10.34 -5.88 21.96
CA ASN A 151 9.99 -6.74 20.85
C ASN A 151 8.77 -7.60 21.18
N TYR A 152 8.27 -8.30 20.14
CA TYR A 152 7.26 -9.36 20.29
C TYR A 152 7.81 -10.67 19.75
N ILE A 153 7.63 -11.75 20.52
CA ILE A 153 7.85 -13.11 20.03
C ILE A 153 6.52 -13.61 19.44
N ILE A 154 6.53 -13.84 18.11
CA ILE A 154 5.34 -14.26 17.36
C ILE A 154 5.43 -15.76 17.07
N ASN A 155 4.40 -16.52 17.50
CA ASN A 155 4.29 -17.96 17.27
C ASN A 155 2.93 -18.31 16.69
N GLY A 156 2.92 -18.97 15.53
CA GLY A 156 1.72 -19.40 14.83
C GLY A 156 1.97 -19.73 13.38
N GLN A 157 0.89 -19.89 12.64
CA GLN A 157 0.95 -20.20 11.20
C GLN A 157 -0.12 -19.39 10.47
N LYS A 158 0.33 -18.67 9.41
CA LYS A 158 -0.55 -18.00 8.45
C LYS A 158 -0.65 -18.81 7.17
N ILE A 159 -1.80 -18.74 6.50
CA ILE A 159 -2.05 -19.40 5.22
C ILE A 159 -2.64 -18.40 4.21
N TRP A 160 -2.64 -18.77 2.95
CA TRP A 160 -3.18 -17.94 1.85
C TRP A 160 -2.53 -16.56 1.76
N THR A 161 -1.26 -16.46 2.17
CA THR A 161 -0.48 -15.22 2.15
C THR A 161 0.02 -14.98 0.73
N SER A 162 -0.81 -14.32 -0.08
CA SER A 162 -0.47 -14.02 -1.48
C SER A 162 0.83 -13.22 -1.56
N TYR A 163 1.71 -13.64 -2.50
CA TYR A 163 3.02 -13.04 -2.75
C TYR A 163 4.03 -13.12 -1.59
N ALA A 164 3.81 -13.96 -0.58
CA ALA A 164 4.80 -14.14 0.50
C ALA A 164 6.17 -14.62 -0.02
N ASP A 165 6.18 -15.29 -1.18
CA ASP A 165 7.39 -15.72 -1.89
C ASP A 165 8.18 -14.56 -2.52
N ARG A 166 7.63 -13.35 -2.60
CA ARG A 166 8.22 -12.17 -3.25
C ARG A 166 8.24 -10.93 -2.37
N ALA A 167 7.39 -10.89 -1.35
CA ALA A 167 7.23 -9.72 -0.50
C ALA A 167 8.48 -9.43 0.34
N ASP A 168 8.76 -8.15 0.53
CA ASP A 168 9.83 -7.67 1.42
C ASP A 168 9.37 -7.56 2.87
N LYS A 169 8.08 -7.27 3.06
CA LYS A 169 7.47 -7.08 4.37
C LYS A 169 6.10 -7.74 4.44
N ILE A 170 5.74 -8.18 5.63
CA ILE A 170 4.43 -8.73 5.95
C ILE A 170 3.72 -7.86 6.99
N PHE A 171 2.42 -7.67 6.86
CA PHE A 171 1.58 -7.18 7.94
C PHE A 171 0.65 -8.30 8.41
N CYS A 172 0.69 -8.57 9.72
CA CYS A 172 0.03 -9.71 10.33
C CYS A 172 -0.98 -9.27 11.39
N LEU A 173 -2.12 -9.93 11.44
CA LEU A 173 -2.96 -9.93 12.63
C LEU A 173 -2.47 -11.00 13.61
N VAL A 174 -2.21 -10.59 14.84
CA VAL A 174 -1.69 -11.46 15.90
C VAL A 174 -2.48 -11.25 17.18
N ARG A 175 -2.53 -12.28 18.02
CA ARG A 175 -3.23 -12.24 19.31
C ARG A 175 -2.26 -11.89 20.42
N THR A 176 -2.57 -10.81 21.13
CA THR A 176 -1.82 -10.32 22.30
C THR A 176 -2.62 -10.48 23.60
N GLY A 177 -3.92 -10.68 23.51
CA GLY A 177 -4.84 -10.83 24.64
C GLY A 177 -5.58 -12.17 24.65
N PRO A 178 -6.58 -12.32 25.53
CA PRO A 178 -7.37 -13.53 25.63
C PRO A 178 -8.18 -13.82 24.36
N GLN A 179 -8.58 -15.08 24.17
CA GLN A 179 -9.43 -15.46 23.05
C GLN A 179 -10.92 -15.06 23.23
N GLU A 180 -11.32 -14.79 24.45
CA GLU A 180 -12.68 -14.34 24.77
C GLU A 180 -12.61 -13.02 25.56
N PRO A 181 -13.32 -11.97 25.13
CA PRO A 181 -14.09 -11.88 23.88
C PRO A 181 -13.18 -11.91 22.61
N LYS A 182 -13.63 -12.57 21.53
CA LYS A 182 -12.81 -12.81 20.33
C LYS A 182 -12.24 -11.54 19.65
N HIS A 183 -12.96 -10.43 19.77
CA HIS A 183 -12.60 -9.16 19.12
C HIS A 183 -11.59 -8.34 19.94
N ASP A 184 -11.36 -8.69 21.20
CA ASP A 184 -10.39 -8.02 22.05
C ASP A 184 -9.01 -8.69 21.96
N GLY A 185 -7.94 -7.93 22.11
CA GLY A 185 -6.59 -8.45 22.18
C GLY A 185 -5.98 -8.94 20.85
N CYS A 186 -6.33 -8.30 19.74
CA CYS A 186 -5.64 -8.50 18.47
C CYS A 186 -4.88 -7.22 18.10
N LEU A 187 -3.64 -7.37 17.62
CA LEU A 187 -2.83 -6.30 17.06
C LEU A 187 -2.50 -6.57 15.61
N LEU A 188 -2.40 -5.49 14.83
CA LEU A 188 -1.79 -5.52 13.51
C LEU A 188 -0.28 -5.27 13.68
N TYR A 189 0.52 -6.24 13.31
CA TYR A 189 1.98 -6.20 13.41
C TYR A 189 2.62 -6.17 12.02
N THR A 190 3.69 -5.37 11.86
CA THR A 190 4.49 -5.32 10.63
C THR A 190 5.89 -5.87 10.89
N SER A 191 6.40 -6.70 9.98
CA SER A 191 7.72 -7.32 10.08
C SER A 191 8.38 -7.42 8.71
N PRO A 192 9.73 -7.50 8.64
CA PRO A 192 10.39 -8.02 7.46
C PRO A 192 9.80 -9.37 7.06
N SER A 193 9.85 -9.68 5.75
CA SER A 193 9.42 -11.00 5.27
C SER A 193 10.34 -12.10 5.83
N PRO A 194 9.81 -13.30 6.15
CA PRO A 194 10.62 -14.42 6.67
C PRO A 194 11.70 -14.94 5.73
N ARG A 195 11.90 -14.32 4.57
CA ARG A 195 12.92 -14.70 3.58
C ARG A 195 14.29 -14.04 3.78
N ASP A 196 14.44 -13.18 4.76
CA ASP A 196 15.71 -12.53 5.09
C ASP A 196 16.56 -13.42 6.01
#